data_5eb69c1c02355ff1fe398e036457d710
#
_entry.id   5eb69c1c02355ff1fe398e036457d710
#
_cell.length_a   1.000
_cell.length_b   1.000
_cell.length_c   1.000
_cell.angle_alpha   90.00
_cell.angle_beta   90.00
_cell.angle_gamma   90.00
#
_symmetry.space_group_name_H-M   'P 1'
#
loop_
_entity.id
_entity.type
_entity.pdbx_description
1 polymer ?
#
loop_
_entity_poly.entity_id
_entity_poly.type
_entity_poly.pdbx_seq_one_letter_code
_entity_poly.pdbx_strand_id
1 'polypeptide(L)'
;MAINAGVGAVAAMYGDVEDTTRAAEQLMGSTRMLARVVKAIREASRIVASRGVDLRRYRSEMLVYRLPTAASAPLMKRMFARNLLTRRIMTLHGNTADLLFVCRTVYEQGRTNGVSAPIFYRSYEAAQDKATRHDLHLPGMVRGRNETA
;
A
#
# COMPACT_ATOMS: atom_id res chain seq x y z
N MET A 1 4.27 6.63 6.28
CA MET A 1 3.05 5.82 6.50
C MET A 1 2.15 5.78 5.26
N ALA A 2 1.58 6.88 4.78
CA ALA A 2 0.63 6.90 3.65
C ALA A 2 1.21 6.30 2.35
N ILE A 3 2.46 6.63 1.98
CA ILE A 3 3.14 6.09 0.80
C ILE A 3 3.28 4.58 0.94
N ASN A 4 3.81 4.10 2.07
CA ASN A 4 4.02 2.67 2.31
C ASN A 4 2.69 1.90 2.32
N ALA A 5 1.63 2.46 2.91
CA ALA A 5 0.31 1.84 2.90
C ALA A 5 -0.26 1.74 1.47
N GLY A 6 -0.20 2.83 0.69
CA GLY A 6 -0.70 2.83 -0.69
C GLY A 6 0.06 1.88 -1.61
N VAL A 7 1.40 1.86 -1.51
CA VAL A 7 2.25 0.91 -2.25
C VAL A 7 1.98 -0.51 -1.80
N GLY A 8 1.99 -0.74 -0.48
CA GLY A 8 1.84 -2.06 0.12
C GLY A 8 0.52 -2.74 -0.22
N ALA A 9 -0.59 -2.01 -0.12
CA ALA A 9 -1.90 -2.55 -0.45
C ALA A 9 -1.99 -3.01 -1.92
N VAL A 10 -1.44 -2.21 -2.85
CA VAL A 10 -1.46 -2.56 -4.28
C VAL A 10 -0.47 -3.68 -4.58
N ALA A 11 0.74 -3.65 -4.01
CA ALA A 11 1.73 -4.70 -4.19
C ALA A 11 1.21 -6.05 -3.68
N ALA A 12 0.62 -6.09 -2.48
CA ALA A 12 0.07 -7.31 -1.91
C ALA A 12 -1.16 -7.83 -2.65
N MET A 13 -1.98 -6.94 -3.22
CA MET A 13 -3.13 -7.33 -4.04
C MET A 13 -2.71 -8.06 -5.31
N TYR A 14 -1.70 -7.55 -6.03
CA TYR A 14 -1.31 -8.08 -7.34
C TYR A 14 -0.16 -9.07 -7.27
N GLY A 15 0.71 -8.94 -6.25
CA GLY A 15 1.94 -9.69 -6.14
C GLY A 15 1.75 -11.14 -5.74
N ASP A 16 2.79 -11.91 -5.93
CA ASP A 16 2.91 -13.23 -5.34
C ASP A 16 3.15 -13.10 -3.84
N VAL A 17 2.42 -13.89 -3.05
CA VAL A 17 2.55 -13.88 -1.60
C VAL A 17 3.87 -14.55 -1.18
N GLU A 18 4.35 -15.48 -1.99
CA GLU A 18 5.57 -16.25 -1.73
C GLU A 18 6.83 -15.52 -2.23
N ASP A 19 6.71 -14.66 -3.24
CA ASP A 19 7.83 -13.92 -3.82
C ASP A 19 7.55 -12.41 -3.86
N THR A 20 7.76 -11.76 -2.72
CA THR A 20 7.58 -10.32 -2.55
C THR A 20 8.55 -9.49 -3.41
N THR A 21 9.74 -10.00 -3.70
CA THR A 21 10.73 -9.36 -4.57
C THR A 21 10.20 -9.29 -5.99
N ARG A 22 9.72 -10.40 -6.52
CA ARG A 22 9.11 -10.47 -7.85
C ARG A 22 7.86 -9.60 -7.95
N ALA A 23 7.05 -9.59 -6.89
CA ALA A 23 5.88 -8.73 -6.80
C ALA A 23 6.24 -7.24 -6.90
N ALA A 24 7.28 -6.81 -6.19
CA ALA A 24 7.78 -5.44 -6.23
C ALA A 24 8.35 -5.09 -7.62
N GLU A 25 9.08 -5.98 -8.26
CA GLU A 25 9.63 -5.78 -9.61
C GLU A 25 8.52 -5.65 -10.67
N GLN A 26 7.51 -6.50 -10.62
CA GLN A 26 6.33 -6.42 -11.49
C GLN A 26 5.58 -5.10 -11.31
N LEU A 27 5.40 -4.67 -10.04
CA LEU A 27 4.77 -3.39 -9.73
C LEU A 27 5.55 -2.23 -10.35
N MET A 28 6.86 -2.16 -10.12
CA MET A 28 7.73 -1.10 -10.62
C MET A 28 7.79 -1.07 -12.16
N GLY A 29 7.62 -2.21 -12.80
CA GLY A 29 7.62 -2.35 -14.27
C GLY A 29 6.29 -1.98 -14.94
N SER A 30 5.18 -1.92 -14.20
CA SER A 30 3.83 -1.75 -14.75
C SER A 30 3.28 -0.36 -14.53
N THR A 31 3.13 0.42 -15.61
CA THR A 31 2.48 1.76 -15.54
C THR A 31 1.04 1.67 -15.02
N ARG A 32 0.32 0.60 -15.36
CA ARG A 32 -1.06 0.38 -14.88
C ARG A 32 -1.11 0.17 -13.36
N MET A 33 -0.20 -0.65 -12.84
CA MET A 33 -0.11 -0.87 -11.39
C MET A 33 0.34 0.40 -10.66
N LEU A 34 1.34 1.10 -11.19
CA LEU A 34 1.81 2.38 -10.64
C LEU A 34 0.73 3.46 -10.65
N ALA A 35 -0.14 3.49 -11.68
CA ALA A 35 -1.29 4.38 -11.68
C ALA A 35 -2.26 4.08 -10.53
N ARG A 36 -2.46 2.81 -10.21
CA ARG A 36 -3.26 2.40 -9.06
C ARG A 36 -2.58 2.75 -7.74
N VAL A 37 -1.26 2.56 -7.65
CA VAL A 37 -0.45 2.97 -6.50
C VAL A 37 -0.59 4.46 -6.22
N VAL A 38 -0.46 5.32 -7.23
CA VAL A 38 -0.62 6.77 -7.09
C VAL A 38 -1.99 7.12 -6.50
N LYS A 39 -3.05 6.50 -6.99
CA LYS A 39 -4.41 6.72 -6.49
C LYS A 39 -4.54 6.24 -5.03
N ALA A 40 -4.04 5.05 -4.72
CA ALA A 40 -4.07 4.50 -3.37
C ALA A 40 -3.27 5.37 -2.37
N ILE A 41 -2.10 5.88 -2.76
CA ILE A 41 -1.30 6.82 -1.94
C ILE A 41 -2.08 8.11 -1.66
N ARG A 42 -2.76 8.68 -2.65
CA ARG A 42 -3.58 9.89 -2.46
C ARG A 42 -4.72 9.64 -1.47
N GLU A 43 -5.36 8.49 -1.57
CA GLU A 43 -6.44 8.11 -0.66
C GLU A 43 -5.90 7.89 0.76
N ALA A 44 -4.82 7.12 0.92
CA ALA A 44 -4.14 6.92 2.18
C ALA A 44 -3.63 8.24 2.79
N SER A 45 -3.19 9.18 1.97
CA SER A 45 -2.77 10.52 2.42
C SER A 45 -3.94 11.32 3.01
N ARG A 46 -5.13 11.22 2.43
CA ARG A 46 -6.34 11.85 3.01
C ARG A 46 -6.69 11.25 4.36
N ILE A 47 -6.55 9.93 4.50
CA ILE A 47 -6.76 9.25 5.78
C ILE A 47 -5.75 9.75 6.83
N VAL A 48 -4.47 9.82 6.49
CA VAL A 48 -3.43 10.33 7.39
C VAL A 48 -3.66 11.79 7.76
N ALA A 49 -4.09 12.62 6.81
CA ALA A 49 -4.45 14.02 7.06
C ALA A 49 -5.65 14.16 8.00
N SER A 50 -6.63 13.25 7.92
CA SER A 50 -7.81 13.26 8.83
C SER A 50 -7.44 13.03 10.30
N ARG A 51 -6.21 12.59 10.58
CA ARG A 51 -5.64 12.48 11.94
C ARG A 51 -4.96 13.75 12.43
N GLY A 52 -5.06 14.85 11.69
CA GLY A 52 -4.39 16.11 12.04
C GLY A 52 -2.92 16.19 11.58
N VAL A 53 -2.45 15.24 10.77
CA VAL A 53 -1.08 15.26 10.24
C VAL A 53 -0.98 16.32 9.14
N ASP A 54 -0.10 17.30 9.32
CA ASP A 54 0.17 18.32 8.31
C ASP A 54 1.06 17.77 7.18
N LEU A 55 0.43 17.37 6.09
CA LEU A 55 1.13 16.86 4.90
C LEU A 55 1.91 17.95 4.13
N ARG A 56 1.77 19.23 4.52
CA ARG A 56 2.55 20.33 3.88
C ARG A 56 4.04 20.20 4.20
N ARG A 57 4.38 19.63 5.35
CA ARG A 57 5.77 19.36 5.74
C ARG A 57 6.48 18.36 4.83
N TYR A 58 5.71 17.52 4.11
CA TYR A 58 6.20 16.47 3.22
C TYR A 58 5.97 16.78 1.74
N ARG A 59 5.94 18.09 1.40
CA ARG A 59 5.61 18.56 0.03
C ARG A 59 6.52 17.96 -1.05
N SER A 60 7.82 17.90 -0.80
CA SER A 60 8.82 17.35 -1.73
C SER A 60 8.58 15.86 -2.01
N GLU A 61 8.33 15.09 -0.97
CA GLU A 61 8.06 13.64 -1.05
C GLU A 61 6.73 13.35 -1.76
N MET A 62 5.74 14.24 -1.58
CA MET A 62 4.39 14.08 -2.12
C MET A 62 4.21 14.65 -3.52
N LEU A 63 5.22 15.34 -4.07
CA LEU A 63 5.10 16.09 -5.33
C LEU A 63 4.68 15.18 -6.49
N VAL A 64 5.37 14.05 -6.65
CA VAL A 64 5.09 13.08 -7.73
C VAL A 64 3.66 12.57 -7.66
N TYR A 65 3.14 12.34 -6.46
CA TYR A 65 1.78 11.81 -6.26
C TYR A 65 0.68 12.87 -6.45
N ARG A 66 1.03 14.15 -6.51
CA ARG A 66 0.09 15.26 -6.78
C ARG A 66 -0.13 15.53 -8.26
N LEU A 67 0.80 15.12 -9.11
CA LEU A 67 0.68 15.24 -10.56
C LEU A 67 -0.50 14.39 -11.07
N PRO A 68 -1.11 14.75 -12.22
CA PRO A 68 -2.10 13.86 -12.85
C PRO A 68 -1.59 12.43 -12.95
N THR A 69 -2.44 11.45 -12.71
CA THR A 69 -2.03 10.03 -12.65
C THR A 69 -1.35 9.58 -13.93
N ALA A 70 -1.81 10.13 -15.08
CA ALA A 70 -1.20 9.87 -16.40
C ALA A 70 0.26 10.33 -16.50
N ALA A 71 0.66 11.34 -15.72
CA ALA A 71 2.03 11.82 -15.65
C ALA A 71 2.83 11.15 -14.52
N SER A 72 2.19 10.95 -13.36
CA SER A 72 2.85 10.34 -12.18
C SER A 72 3.31 8.92 -12.44
N ALA A 73 2.47 8.08 -13.04
CA ALA A 73 2.78 6.66 -13.22
C ALA A 73 3.99 6.42 -14.15
N PRO A 74 4.09 7.02 -15.34
CA PRO A 74 5.28 6.87 -16.17
C PRO A 74 6.53 7.52 -15.56
N LEU A 75 6.38 8.63 -14.83
CA LEU A 75 7.48 9.24 -14.10
C LEU A 75 8.03 8.32 -13.02
N MET A 76 7.17 7.70 -12.23
CA MET A 76 7.57 6.71 -11.23
C MET A 76 8.27 5.51 -11.88
N LYS A 77 7.73 4.99 -12.98
CA LYS A 77 8.37 3.90 -13.72
C LYS A 77 9.78 4.26 -14.15
N ARG A 78 9.98 5.48 -14.69
CA ARG A 78 11.28 5.98 -15.08
C ARG A 78 12.23 6.16 -13.89
N MET A 79 11.72 6.64 -12.75
CA MET A 79 12.51 6.75 -11.51
C MET A 79 13.01 5.39 -11.05
N PHE A 80 12.16 4.38 -10.99
CA PHE A 80 12.54 3.02 -10.59
C PHE A 80 13.53 2.39 -11.58
N ALA A 81 13.38 2.64 -12.87
CA ALA A 81 14.30 2.13 -13.88
C ALA A 81 15.73 2.73 -13.76
N ARG A 82 15.84 3.97 -13.27
CA ARG A 82 17.13 4.69 -13.17
C ARG A 82 17.77 4.64 -11.79
N ASN A 83 17.01 4.41 -10.74
CA ASN A 83 17.49 4.46 -9.36
C ASN A 83 17.54 3.07 -8.74
N LEU A 84 18.70 2.45 -8.83
CA LEU A 84 18.99 1.13 -8.24
C LEU A 84 18.78 1.08 -6.73
N LEU A 85 19.07 2.17 -6.01
CA LEU A 85 18.90 2.23 -4.56
C LEU A 85 17.41 2.17 -4.18
N THR A 86 16.59 3.00 -4.82
CA THR A 86 15.14 3.00 -4.59
C THR A 86 14.54 1.64 -4.93
N ARG A 87 14.99 1.01 -6.02
CA ARG A 87 14.57 -0.33 -6.42
C ARG A 87 14.93 -1.37 -5.36
N ARG A 88 16.16 -1.33 -4.82
CA ARG A 88 16.60 -2.21 -3.73
C ARG A 88 15.77 -2.01 -2.46
N ILE A 89 15.51 -0.77 -2.07
CA ILE A 89 14.67 -0.47 -0.90
C ILE A 89 13.27 -1.08 -1.06
N MET A 90 12.67 -0.97 -2.24
CA MET A 90 11.36 -1.56 -2.51
C MET A 90 11.35 -3.10 -2.45
N THR A 91 12.46 -3.75 -2.77
CA THR A 91 12.59 -5.21 -2.73
C THR A 91 12.99 -5.75 -1.35
N LEU A 92 13.51 -4.89 -0.45
CA LEU A 92 13.91 -5.28 0.91
C LEU A 92 12.74 -5.52 1.87
N HIS A 93 11.54 -5.06 1.53
CA HIS A 93 10.34 -5.33 2.34
C HIS A 93 9.83 -6.76 2.07
N GLY A 94 10.64 -7.74 2.51
CA GLY A 94 10.40 -9.16 2.26
C GLY A 94 9.28 -9.80 3.10
N ASN A 95 8.61 -9.01 3.98
CA ASN A 95 7.56 -9.56 4.84
C ASN A 95 6.20 -8.94 4.50
N THR A 96 5.36 -9.73 3.86
CA THR A 96 3.98 -9.34 3.51
C THR A 96 3.14 -9.00 4.75
N ALA A 97 3.40 -9.67 5.89
CA ALA A 97 2.69 -9.43 7.13
C ALA A 97 2.94 -8.00 7.67
N ASP A 98 4.19 -7.53 7.66
CA ASP A 98 4.53 -6.18 8.11
C ASP A 98 3.92 -5.11 7.20
N LEU A 99 3.90 -5.38 5.91
CA LEU A 99 3.29 -4.52 4.91
C LEU A 99 1.78 -4.39 5.14
N LEU A 100 1.10 -5.51 5.37
CA LEU A 100 -0.34 -5.54 5.66
C LEU A 100 -0.68 -4.92 7.02
N PHE A 101 0.22 -4.99 8.01
CA PHE A 101 0.04 -4.33 9.29
C PHE A 101 -0.04 -2.81 9.14
N VAL A 102 0.86 -2.20 8.36
CA VAL A 102 0.82 -0.75 8.06
C VAL A 102 -0.46 -0.39 7.30
N CYS A 103 -0.85 -1.21 6.33
CA CYS A 103 -2.09 -1.01 5.56
C CYS A 103 -3.32 -1.09 6.46
N ARG A 104 -3.36 -2.05 7.38
CA ARG A 104 -4.45 -2.24 8.34
C ARG A 104 -4.65 -1.01 9.22
N THR A 105 -3.56 -0.46 9.77
CA THR A 105 -3.63 0.74 10.61
C THR A 105 -4.26 1.92 9.86
N VAL A 106 -3.88 2.13 8.61
CA VAL A 106 -4.45 3.20 7.77
C VAL A 106 -5.90 2.89 7.39
N TYR A 107 -6.21 1.63 7.06
CA TYR A 107 -7.55 1.17 6.72
C TYR A 107 -8.54 1.41 7.86
N GLU A 108 -8.26 0.91 9.06
CA GLU A 108 -9.10 1.06 10.25
C GLU A 108 -9.32 2.54 10.58
N GLN A 109 -8.27 3.34 10.50
CA GLN A 109 -8.36 4.77 10.73
C GLN A 109 -9.25 5.47 9.70
N GLY A 110 -9.13 5.10 8.44
CA GLY A 110 -9.95 5.68 7.37
C GLY A 110 -11.43 5.33 7.53
N ARG A 111 -11.72 4.10 7.91
CA ARG A 111 -13.10 3.65 8.21
C ARG A 111 -13.68 4.39 9.41
N THR A 112 -12.91 4.50 10.49
CA THR A 112 -13.34 5.21 11.71
C THR A 112 -13.63 6.69 11.44
N ASN A 113 -12.79 7.34 10.63
CA ASN A 113 -12.94 8.77 10.32
C ASN A 113 -13.89 9.03 9.13
N GLY A 114 -14.53 8.01 8.56
CA GLY A 114 -15.45 8.15 7.43
C GLY A 114 -14.81 8.67 6.14
N VAL A 115 -13.50 8.46 5.95
CA VAL A 115 -12.79 8.93 4.77
C VAL A 115 -13.07 8.02 3.57
N SER A 116 -13.50 8.60 2.44
CA SER A 116 -13.68 7.86 1.20
C SER A 116 -12.34 7.52 0.56
N ALA A 117 -12.01 6.22 0.47
CA ALA A 117 -10.77 5.70 -0.08
C ALA A 117 -10.98 4.36 -0.83
N PRO A 118 -11.83 4.35 -1.89
CA PRO A 118 -12.31 3.11 -2.49
C PRO A 118 -11.20 2.26 -3.14
N ILE A 119 -10.17 2.87 -3.71
CA ILE A 119 -9.07 2.15 -4.36
C ILE A 119 -8.15 1.53 -3.31
N PHE A 120 -7.81 2.29 -2.27
CA PHE A 120 -7.00 1.80 -1.17
C PHE A 120 -7.72 0.67 -0.42
N TYR A 121 -9.00 0.86 -0.07
CA TYR A 121 -9.78 -0.15 0.65
C TYR A 121 -9.90 -1.46 -0.13
N ARG A 122 -10.30 -1.39 -1.41
CA ARG A 122 -10.38 -2.59 -2.27
C ARG A 122 -9.04 -3.30 -2.43
N SER A 123 -7.95 -2.52 -2.53
CA SER A 123 -6.62 -3.12 -2.66
C SER A 123 -6.21 -3.85 -1.38
N TYR A 124 -6.47 -3.24 -0.22
CA TYR A 124 -6.17 -3.85 1.07
C TYR A 124 -7.04 -5.08 1.34
N GLU A 125 -8.34 -4.98 1.12
CA GLU A 125 -9.31 -6.09 1.32
C GLU A 125 -8.94 -7.29 0.44
N ALA A 126 -8.64 -7.07 -0.84
CA ALA A 126 -8.20 -8.13 -1.75
C ALA A 126 -6.86 -8.76 -1.32
N ALA A 127 -5.93 -7.95 -0.81
CA ALA A 127 -4.65 -8.43 -0.29
C ALA A 127 -4.84 -9.27 0.99
N GLN A 128 -5.75 -8.85 1.87
CA GLN A 128 -6.08 -9.56 3.10
C GLN A 128 -6.75 -10.91 2.80
N ASP A 129 -7.72 -10.93 1.90
CA ASP A 129 -8.39 -12.17 1.47
C ASP A 129 -7.38 -13.17 0.87
N LYS A 130 -6.44 -12.67 0.10
CA LYS A 130 -5.36 -13.47 -0.49
C LYS A 130 -4.44 -14.05 0.58
N ALA A 131 -4.01 -13.24 1.54
CA ALA A 131 -3.18 -13.66 2.66
C ALA A 131 -3.87 -14.72 3.53
N THR A 132 -5.17 -14.54 3.79
CA THR A 132 -5.96 -15.52 4.57
C THR A 132 -6.07 -16.85 3.84
N ARG A 133 -6.25 -16.83 2.52
CA ARG A 133 -6.31 -18.08 1.72
C ARG A 133 -4.99 -18.85 1.68
N HIS A 134 -3.87 -18.18 1.88
CA HIS A 134 -2.54 -18.79 1.90
C HIS A 134 -2.04 -19.13 3.32
N ASP A 135 -2.93 -19.17 4.33
CA ASP A 135 -2.60 -19.46 5.74
C ASP A 135 -1.48 -18.56 6.33
N LEU A 136 -1.27 -17.37 5.75
CA LEU A 136 -0.36 -16.41 6.32
C LEU A 136 -0.94 -15.87 7.62
N HIS A 137 -0.33 -16.27 8.74
CA HIS A 137 -0.72 -15.82 10.08
C HIS A 137 -0.40 -14.33 10.22
N LEU A 138 -1.42 -13.47 10.08
CA LEU A 138 -1.26 -12.04 10.33
C LEU A 138 -1.19 -11.78 11.84
N PRO A 139 -0.15 -11.11 12.36
CA PRO A 139 -0.10 -10.74 13.77
C PRO A 139 -1.34 -9.90 14.14
N GLY A 140 -2.11 -10.36 15.09
CA GLY A 140 -3.29 -9.68 15.61
C GLY A 140 -4.65 -10.19 15.13
N MET A 141 -4.75 -11.24 14.32
CA MET A 141 -5.99 -12.01 14.18
C MET A 141 -6.12 -12.99 15.34
N VAL A 142 -6.51 -12.51 16.49
CA VAL A 142 -7.06 -13.36 17.54
C VAL A 142 -8.40 -13.88 16.99
N ARG A 143 -8.47 -15.14 16.61
CA ARG A 143 -9.74 -15.85 16.49
C ARG A 143 -10.48 -15.64 17.80
N GLY A 144 -11.55 -14.87 17.78
CA GLY A 144 -12.53 -14.91 18.85
C GLY A 144 -12.99 -16.36 19.00
N ARG A 145 -12.42 -17.04 19.99
CA ARG A 145 -12.90 -18.34 20.43
C ARG A 145 -14.26 -18.05 21.06
N ASN A 146 -15.32 -18.33 20.32
CA ASN A 146 -16.63 -18.49 20.96
C ASN A 146 -16.52 -19.69 21.90
N GLU A 147 -16.16 -19.44 23.13
CA GLU A 147 -16.48 -20.34 24.23
C GLU A 147 -17.93 -20.07 24.58
N THR A 148 -18.83 -20.84 23.98
CA THR A 148 -20.14 -21.11 24.56
C THR A 148 -19.95 -22.35 25.45
N ALA A 149 -19.87 -22.10 26.72
CA ALA A 149 -20.18 -23.07 27.72
C ALA A 149 -21.70 -23.07 27.93
#